data_29542c3d66d32f37f14c2c96b1a6de0c
#
_entry.id   29542c3d66d32f37f14c2c96b1a6de0c
#
_cell.length_a   1.000
_cell.length_b   1.000
_cell.length_c   1.000
_cell.angle_alpha   90.00
_cell.angle_beta   90.00
_cell.angle_gamma   90.00
#
_symmetry.space_group_name_H-M   'P 1'
#
loop_
_entity.id
_entity.type
_entity.pdbx_description
1 polymer ?
#
loop_
_entity_poly.entity_id
_entity_poly.type
_entity_poly.pdbx_seq_one_letter_code
_entity_poly.pdbx_strand_id
1 'polypeptide(L)'
;VYTEIARLFRGYKGLRPAELTQLVNSENALVVDLSASNDFEKGHIAGSRNVLPSSFGPEHKLLAGAKSQPVVLVCRTGQTAGAAAKRLKKAGFEKVYVLDGGVAAWQQADLPLVKGR
;
A
#
# COMPACT_ATOMS: atom_id res chain seq x y z
N VAL A 1 5.33 -2.15 24.25
CA VAL A 1 5.66 -0.75 24.53
C VAL A 1 6.64 -0.21 23.51
N TYR A 2 7.81 -0.85 23.38
CA TYR A 2 8.81 -0.41 22.40
C TYR A 2 8.29 -0.48 20.98
N THR A 3 7.58 -1.55 20.64
CA THR A 3 7.01 -1.74 19.32
C THR A 3 5.99 -0.64 18.98
N GLU A 4 5.20 -0.24 19.96
CA GLU A 4 4.23 0.81 19.74
C GLU A 4 4.87 2.17 19.55
N ILE A 5 5.96 2.44 20.27
CA ILE A 5 6.71 3.68 20.08
C ILE A 5 7.30 3.74 18.68
N ALA A 6 7.87 2.63 18.19
CA ALA A 6 8.42 2.56 16.85
C ALA A 6 7.34 2.78 15.79
N ARG A 7 6.14 2.22 16.04
CA ARG A 7 5.01 2.39 15.13
C ARG A 7 4.56 3.85 15.05
N LEU A 8 4.55 4.55 16.18
CA LEU A 8 4.19 5.97 16.21
C LEU A 8 5.19 6.81 15.40
N PHE A 9 6.48 6.51 15.52
CA PHE A 9 7.50 7.22 14.75
C PHE A 9 7.39 6.96 13.27
N ARG A 10 7.04 5.73 12.89
CA ARG A 10 6.84 5.40 11.48
C ARG A 10 5.64 6.13 10.88
N GLY A 11 4.58 6.31 11.66
CA GLY A 11 3.38 6.97 11.21
C GLY A 11 2.46 6.09 10.37
N TYR A 12 2.84 4.85 10.09
CA TYR A 12 2.01 3.90 9.34
C TYR A 12 2.26 2.50 9.88
N LYS A 13 1.40 1.56 9.49
CA LYS A 13 1.51 0.18 9.93
C LYS A 13 1.88 -0.73 8.77
N GLY A 14 2.83 -1.64 9.00
CA GLY A 14 3.15 -2.67 8.03
C GLY A 14 2.17 -3.83 8.09
N LEU A 15 1.86 -4.42 6.95
CA LEU A 15 0.97 -5.56 6.85
C LEU A 15 1.67 -6.75 6.22
N ARG A 16 1.32 -7.95 6.68
CA ARG A 16 1.68 -9.17 5.98
C ARG A 16 0.64 -9.44 4.90
N PRO A 17 0.96 -10.28 3.90
CA PRO A 17 0.01 -10.56 2.81
C PRO A 17 -1.38 -11.02 3.27
N ALA A 18 -1.46 -11.88 4.28
CA ALA A 18 -2.74 -12.34 4.79
C ALA A 18 -3.55 -11.21 5.43
N GLU A 19 -2.86 -10.30 6.09
CA GLU A 19 -3.51 -9.14 6.71
C GLU A 19 -4.06 -8.18 5.66
N LEU A 20 -3.36 -8.01 4.56
CA LEU A 20 -3.84 -7.16 3.47
C LEU A 20 -5.13 -7.73 2.89
N THR A 21 -5.16 -9.03 2.63
CA THR A 21 -6.36 -9.68 2.10
C THR A 21 -7.55 -9.48 3.04
N GLN A 22 -7.32 -9.66 4.32
CA GLN A 22 -8.36 -9.49 5.32
C GLN A 22 -8.88 -8.05 5.36
N LEU A 23 -7.98 -7.08 5.29
CA LEU A 23 -8.35 -5.68 5.34
C LEU A 23 -9.18 -5.27 4.12
N VAL A 24 -8.80 -5.76 2.94
CA VAL A 24 -9.57 -5.48 1.71
C VAL A 24 -10.97 -6.06 1.84
N ASN A 25 -11.09 -7.30 2.33
CA ASN A 25 -12.39 -7.97 2.42
C ASN A 25 -13.30 -7.37 3.50
N SER A 26 -12.74 -6.96 4.63
CA SER A 26 -13.55 -6.50 5.76
C SER A 26 -13.77 -4.99 5.81
N GLU A 27 -12.83 -4.20 5.27
CA GLU A 27 -12.91 -2.74 5.37
C GLU A 27 -12.83 -2.03 4.02
N ASN A 28 -12.85 -2.78 2.94
CA ASN A 28 -12.82 -2.22 1.58
C ASN A 28 -11.62 -1.29 1.38
N ALA A 29 -10.44 -1.74 1.79
CA ALA A 29 -9.23 -0.93 1.69
C ALA A 29 -8.90 -0.58 0.23
N LEU A 30 -8.41 0.63 0.02
CA LEU A 30 -7.89 1.05 -1.27
C LEU A 30 -6.44 0.62 -1.36
N VAL A 31 -6.10 -0.20 -2.37
CA VAL A 31 -4.73 -0.68 -2.56
C VAL A 31 -4.10 0.05 -3.73
N VAL A 32 -3.01 0.75 -3.46
CA VAL A 32 -2.29 1.53 -4.48
C VAL A 32 -0.91 0.93 -4.69
N ASP A 33 -0.62 0.55 -5.93
CA ASP A 33 0.66 -0.05 -6.30
C ASP A 33 1.53 1.03 -6.94
N LEU A 34 2.69 1.29 -6.32
CA LEU A 34 3.62 2.32 -6.75
C LEU A 34 4.75 1.78 -7.62
N SER A 35 4.58 0.60 -8.17
CA SER A 35 5.55 0.02 -9.10
C SER A 35 5.54 0.75 -10.44
N ALA A 36 6.59 0.56 -11.22
CA ALA A 36 6.60 1.05 -12.60
C ALA A 36 5.49 0.36 -13.40
N SER A 37 4.99 1.04 -14.43
CA SER A 37 3.85 0.54 -15.20
C SER A 37 4.09 -0.84 -15.78
N ASN A 38 5.29 -1.09 -16.34
CA ASN A 38 5.59 -2.38 -16.93
C ASN A 38 5.66 -3.49 -15.90
N ASP A 39 6.14 -3.20 -14.70
CA ASP A 39 6.15 -4.18 -13.61
C ASP A 39 4.73 -4.50 -13.15
N PHE A 40 3.90 -3.48 -13.05
CA PHE A 40 2.51 -3.67 -12.69
C PHE A 40 1.77 -4.56 -13.69
N GLU A 41 2.01 -4.34 -14.98
CA GLU A 41 1.37 -5.13 -16.04
C GLU A 41 1.80 -6.57 -16.04
N LYS A 42 3.03 -6.86 -15.64
CA LYS A 42 3.54 -8.24 -15.56
C LYS A 42 2.91 -9.04 -14.44
N GLY A 43 2.52 -8.37 -13.37
CA GLY A 43 1.86 -9.04 -12.26
C GLY A 43 1.63 -8.10 -11.10
N HIS A 44 0.39 -8.03 -10.64
CA HIS A 44 0.02 -7.18 -9.52
C HIS A 44 -1.11 -7.83 -8.72
N ILE A 45 -1.33 -7.31 -7.52
CA ILE A 45 -2.40 -7.79 -6.64
C ILE A 45 -3.74 -7.38 -7.24
N ALA A 46 -4.67 -8.31 -7.33
CA ALA A 46 -5.99 -8.04 -7.92
C ALA A 46 -6.67 -6.89 -7.18
N GLY A 47 -7.21 -5.96 -7.95
CA GLY A 47 -7.89 -4.79 -7.39
C GLY A 47 -6.98 -3.62 -7.04
N SER A 48 -5.66 -3.80 -7.09
CA SER A 48 -4.74 -2.69 -6.83
C SER A 48 -4.73 -1.71 -8.01
N ARG A 49 -4.50 -0.45 -7.71
CA ARG A 49 -4.48 0.62 -8.70
C ARG A 49 -3.05 1.12 -8.86
N ASN A 50 -2.57 1.18 -10.08
CA ASN A 50 -1.20 1.61 -10.35
C ASN A 50 -1.11 3.13 -10.40
N VAL A 51 -0.23 3.69 -9.60
CA VAL A 51 0.11 5.11 -9.63
C VAL A 51 1.62 5.22 -9.55
N LEU A 52 2.22 5.90 -10.51
CA LEU A 52 3.67 6.09 -10.50
C LEU A 52 4.07 6.93 -9.28
N PRO A 53 5.23 6.63 -8.66
CA PRO A 53 5.68 7.40 -7.49
C PRO A 53 5.77 8.90 -7.75
N SER A 54 6.16 9.29 -8.96
CA SER A 54 6.27 10.69 -9.33
C SER A 54 4.94 11.41 -9.39
N SER A 55 3.84 10.68 -9.59
CA SER A 55 2.49 11.25 -9.66
C SER A 55 1.72 11.09 -8.36
N PHE A 56 2.25 10.33 -7.42
CA PHE A 56 1.53 10.02 -6.20
C PHE A 56 1.71 11.11 -5.14
N GLY A 57 0.63 11.42 -4.47
CA GLY A 57 0.65 12.35 -3.34
C GLY A 57 -0.72 12.41 -2.71
N PRO A 58 -0.84 13.11 -1.56
CA PRO A 58 -2.12 13.18 -0.83
C PRO A 58 -3.24 13.80 -1.66
N GLU A 59 -2.90 14.57 -2.69
CA GLU A 59 -3.87 15.25 -3.53
C GLU A 59 -4.28 14.47 -4.76
N HIS A 60 -3.74 13.25 -4.93
CA HIS A 60 -4.09 12.43 -6.08
C HIS A 60 -5.59 12.11 -6.07
N LYS A 61 -6.20 12.12 -7.25
CA LYS A 61 -7.66 11.95 -7.35
C LYS A 61 -8.16 10.62 -6.79
N LEU A 62 -7.35 9.57 -6.83
CA LEU A 62 -7.73 8.27 -6.24
C LEU A 62 -7.91 8.36 -4.73
N LEU A 63 -7.28 9.35 -4.10
CA LEU A 63 -7.35 9.53 -2.66
C LEU A 63 -8.41 10.54 -2.24
N ALA A 64 -9.14 11.10 -3.19
CA ALA A 64 -10.19 12.05 -2.86
C ALA A 64 -11.25 11.35 -2.00
N GLY A 65 -11.52 11.91 -0.82
CA GLY A 65 -12.49 11.32 0.09
C GLY A 65 -12.01 10.08 0.84
N ALA A 66 -10.73 9.73 0.74
CA ALA A 66 -10.21 8.49 1.34
C ALA A 66 -9.50 8.70 2.67
N LYS A 67 -9.58 9.88 3.28
CA LYS A 67 -8.84 10.15 4.52
C LYS A 67 -9.20 9.25 5.69
N SER A 68 -10.43 8.79 5.75
CA SER A 68 -10.85 7.84 6.80
C SER A 68 -10.96 6.41 6.30
N GLN A 69 -10.69 6.17 5.03
CA GLN A 69 -10.70 4.84 4.44
C GLN A 69 -9.31 4.21 4.57
N PRO A 70 -9.20 2.90 4.84
CA PRO A 70 -7.88 2.27 4.83
C PRO A 70 -7.23 2.36 3.46
N VAL A 71 -5.98 2.80 3.43
CA VAL A 71 -5.18 2.90 2.21
C VAL A 71 -3.94 2.05 2.41
N VAL A 72 -3.73 1.08 1.51
CA VAL A 72 -2.55 0.21 1.56
C VAL A 72 -1.66 0.54 0.38
N LEU A 73 -0.40 0.85 0.66
CA LEU A 73 0.57 1.17 -0.38
C LEU A 73 1.47 -0.04 -0.62
N VAL A 74 1.66 -0.35 -1.89
CA VAL A 74 2.43 -1.52 -2.33
C VAL A 74 3.47 -1.08 -3.33
N CYS A 75 4.68 -1.63 -3.23
CA CYS A 75 5.71 -1.47 -4.25
C CYS A 75 6.45 -2.80 -4.35
N ARG A 76 7.56 -2.84 -5.06
CA ARG A 76 8.27 -4.12 -5.25
C ARG A 76 8.81 -4.67 -3.93
N THR A 77 9.41 -3.82 -3.09
CA THR A 77 10.07 -4.26 -1.86
C THR A 77 9.58 -3.55 -0.59
N GLY A 78 8.77 -2.51 -0.71
CA GLY A 78 8.25 -1.77 0.43
C GLY A 78 8.90 -0.42 0.70
N GLN A 79 10.05 -0.12 0.10
CA GLN A 79 10.76 1.12 0.39
C GLN A 79 10.04 2.35 -0.15
N THR A 80 9.66 2.33 -1.41
CA THR A 80 8.94 3.45 -2.02
C THR A 80 7.60 3.66 -1.33
N ALA A 81 6.91 2.58 -1.01
CA ALA A 81 5.62 2.65 -0.33
C ALA A 81 5.76 3.28 1.06
N GLY A 82 6.84 2.97 1.78
CA GLY A 82 7.07 3.54 3.10
C GLY A 82 7.19 5.05 3.07
N ALA A 83 7.96 5.58 2.11
CA ALA A 83 8.11 7.02 1.96
C ALA A 83 6.78 7.70 1.62
N ALA A 84 6.00 7.08 0.72
CA ALA A 84 4.70 7.61 0.35
C ALA A 84 3.72 7.57 1.53
N ALA A 85 3.77 6.50 2.33
CA ALA A 85 2.89 6.37 3.50
C ALA A 85 3.13 7.50 4.50
N LYS A 86 4.39 7.87 4.72
CA LYS A 86 4.71 8.96 5.64
C LYS A 86 4.08 10.27 5.16
N ARG A 87 4.11 10.52 3.85
CA ARG A 87 3.51 11.73 3.28
C ARG A 87 1.99 11.75 3.51
N LEU A 88 1.33 10.61 3.36
CA LEU A 88 -0.10 10.54 3.59
C LEU A 88 -0.45 10.79 5.06
N LYS A 89 0.33 10.23 5.97
CA LYS A 89 0.08 10.45 7.41
C LYS A 89 0.22 11.93 7.75
N LYS A 90 1.21 12.62 7.20
CA LYS A 90 1.37 14.05 7.42
C LYS A 90 0.20 14.85 6.89
N ALA A 91 -0.45 14.36 5.85
CA ALA A 91 -1.59 15.05 5.24
C ALA A 91 -2.92 14.76 5.93
N GLY A 92 -2.91 13.95 7.00
CA GLY A 92 -4.11 13.69 7.77
C GLY A 92 -4.85 12.40 7.44
N PHE A 93 -4.25 11.52 6.65
CA PHE A 93 -4.83 10.21 6.38
C PHE A 93 -4.73 9.36 7.64
N GLU A 94 -5.84 8.79 8.07
CA GLU A 94 -5.92 8.13 9.38
C GLU A 94 -5.43 6.71 9.37
N LYS A 95 -5.74 5.94 8.31
CA LYS A 95 -5.46 4.51 8.25
C LYS A 95 -4.55 4.22 7.07
N VAL A 96 -3.25 4.39 7.27
CA VAL A 96 -2.25 4.17 6.22
C VAL A 96 -1.44 2.93 6.53
N TYR A 97 -1.33 2.05 5.56
CA TYR A 97 -0.62 0.78 5.69
C TYR A 97 0.35 0.59 4.53
N VAL A 98 1.36 -0.23 4.76
CA VAL A 98 2.31 -0.64 3.72
C VAL A 98 2.40 -2.16 3.74
N LEU A 99 2.36 -2.78 2.55
CA LEU A 99 2.59 -4.22 2.47
C LEU A 99 4.08 -4.48 2.69
N ASP A 100 4.42 -5.07 3.83
CA ASP A 100 5.81 -5.37 4.18
C ASP A 100 6.41 -6.33 3.16
N GLY A 101 7.59 -5.98 2.63
CA GLY A 101 8.24 -6.76 1.60
C GLY A 101 7.63 -6.60 0.21
N GLY A 102 6.55 -5.86 0.09
CA GLY A 102 5.93 -5.54 -1.20
C GLY A 102 5.43 -6.74 -1.98
N VAL A 103 5.37 -6.59 -3.28
CA VAL A 103 4.90 -7.67 -4.17
C VAL A 103 5.76 -8.92 -4.03
N ALA A 104 7.06 -8.76 -3.74
CA ALA A 104 7.94 -9.91 -3.53
C ALA A 104 7.47 -10.80 -2.38
N ALA A 105 7.04 -10.19 -1.27
CA ALA A 105 6.53 -10.95 -0.13
C ALA A 105 5.20 -11.63 -0.47
N TRP A 106 4.36 -10.96 -1.27
CA TRP A 106 3.10 -11.53 -1.73
C TRP A 106 3.34 -12.81 -2.53
N GLN A 107 4.33 -12.78 -3.44
CA GLN A 107 4.68 -13.95 -4.25
C GLN A 107 5.29 -15.07 -3.40
N GLN A 108 6.12 -14.72 -2.43
CA GLN A 108 6.71 -15.71 -1.53
C GLN A 108 5.66 -16.43 -0.68
N ALA A 109 4.53 -15.79 -0.45
CA ALA A 109 3.42 -16.40 0.27
C ALA A 109 2.53 -17.23 -0.65
N ASP A 110 2.94 -17.46 -1.89
CA ASP A 110 2.21 -18.23 -2.91
C ASP A 110 0.83 -17.66 -3.21
N LEU A 111 0.68 -16.35 -3.09
CA LEU A 111 -0.57 -15.69 -3.43
C LEU A 111 -0.56 -15.26 -4.90
N PRO A 112 -1.70 -15.31 -5.57
CA PRO A 112 -1.73 -15.07 -7.01
C PRO A 112 -1.60 -13.60 -7.37
N LEU A 113 -1.01 -13.35 -8.54
CA LEU A 113 -0.98 -12.04 -9.17
C LEU A 113 -1.78 -12.11 -10.46
N VAL A 114 -2.37 -10.97 -10.82
CA VAL A 114 -3.07 -10.85 -12.11
C VAL A 114 -2.22 -10.02 -13.03
N LYS A 115 -2.40 -10.20 -14.34
CA LYS A 115 -1.65 -9.48 -15.37
C LYS A 115 -2.51 -8.44 -16.04
N GLY A 116 -1.84 -7.44 -16.65
CA GLY A 116 -2.51 -6.37 -17.36
C GLY A 116 -2.76 -5.18 -16.49
N ARG A 117 -3.66 -4.31 -16.92
CA ARG A 117 -3.94 -3.07 -16.21
C ARG A 117 -5.20 -3.12 -15.38
#